data_ae5da70181035468ffd5ab05bdb062fb
#
_entry.id   ae5da70181035468ffd5ab05bdb062fb
#
_cell.length_a   1.000
_cell.length_b   1.000
_cell.length_c   1.000
_cell.angle_alpha   90.00
_cell.angle_beta   90.00
_cell.angle_gamma   90.00
#
_symmetry.space_group_name_H-M   'P 1'
#
loop_
_entity.id
_entity.type
_entity.pdbx_description
1 polymer ?
#
loop_
_entity_poly.entity_id
_entity_poly.type
_entity_poly.pdbx_seq_one_letter_code
_entity_poly.pdbx_strand_id
1 'polypeptide(L)'
;MDLIAFCTKNPALMLPFMDRLTPYGQYWFVTITPYGRDIEPNVPDMGTVMDNFKILSDIVGVDSIGWRYDPILVDAAHTVEWHISEFEKMAATLRGYTETCVISFIDIYKKVERNLPEAKAVSRGDKFTIGKVLIEIAAKYGMTVRPCAEGNNLAAYGVDIGAYDTCGHLCKYCYANADVNLVK
;
A
#
# COMPACT_ATOMS: atom_id res chain seq x y z
N MET A 1 3.02 -5.46 -26.20
CA MET A 1 1.97 -4.69 -25.47
C MET A 1 2.68 -4.13 -24.26
N ASP A 2 2.69 -2.81 -24.13
CA ASP A 2 3.36 -2.18 -22.99
C ASP A 2 2.45 -2.29 -21.76
N LEU A 3 3.02 -2.65 -20.62
CA LEU A 3 2.34 -2.74 -19.33
C LEU A 3 2.73 -1.52 -18.48
N ILE A 4 1.74 -0.81 -17.97
CA ILE A 4 1.94 0.28 -17.03
C ILE A 4 1.56 -0.20 -15.63
N ALA A 5 2.52 -0.18 -14.71
CA ALA A 5 2.27 -0.47 -13.31
C ALA A 5 2.13 0.83 -12.52
N PHE A 6 1.01 0.98 -11.84
CA PHE A 6 0.70 2.13 -10.99
C PHE A 6 0.86 1.78 -9.52
N CYS A 7 1.45 2.69 -8.74
CA CYS A 7 1.50 2.60 -7.28
C CYS A 7 0.89 3.88 -6.70
N THR A 8 -0.20 3.78 -5.95
CA THR A 8 -0.90 4.95 -5.42
C THR A 8 -1.52 4.69 -4.05
N LYS A 9 -1.73 5.75 -3.26
CA LYS A 9 -2.60 5.77 -2.06
C LYS A 9 -3.94 6.47 -2.33
N ASN A 10 -4.11 7.04 -3.52
CA ASN A 10 -5.35 7.73 -3.88
C ASN A 10 -5.68 7.49 -5.36
N PRO A 11 -6.38 6.41 -5.69
CA PRO A 11 -6.74 6.11 -7.07
C PRO A 11 -7.77 7.10 -7.65
N ALA A 12 -8.53 7.81 -6.81
CA ALA A 12 -9.57 8.74 -7.25
C ALA A 12 -9.09 9.75 -8.30
N LEU A 13 -7.84 10.21 -8.19
CA LEU A 13 -7.27 11.18 -9.11
C LEU A 13 -7.14 10.66 -10.55
N MET A 14 -7.05 9.34 -10.73
CA MET A 14 -6.90 8.71 -12.04
C MET A 14 -8.22 8.23 -12.63
N LEU A 15 -9.26 8.00 -11.81
CA LEU A 15 -10.55 7.49 -12.27
C LEU A 15 -11.14 8.28 -13.46
N PRO A 16 -11.10 9.63 -13.49
CA PRO A 16 -11.62 10.39 -14.64
C PRO A 16 -10.84 10.20 -15.94
N PHE A 17 -9.67 9.58 -15.90
CA PHE A 17 -8.76 9.43 -17.05
C PHE A 17 -8.60 7.98 -17.51
N MET A 18 -9.37 7.04 -16.95
CA MET A 18 -9.22 5.61 -17.23
C MET A 18 -9.42 5.28 -18.73
N ASP A 19 -10.30 5.98 -19.42
CA ASP A 19 -10.48 5.83 -20.88
C ASP A 19 -9.20 6.05 -21.67
N ARG A 20 -8.31 6.94 -21.19
CA ARG A 20 -7.02 7.22 -21.85
C ARG A 20 -6.02 6.08 -21.69
N LEU A 21 -6.23 5.23 -20.69
CA LEU A 21 -5.35 4.11 -20.38
C LEU A 21 -5.78 2.80 -21.04
N THR A 22 -6.98 2.77 -21.63
CA THR A 22 -7.53 1.57 -22.31
C THR A 22 -6.59 0.90 -23.34
N PRO A 23 -5.76 1.65 -24.12
CA PRO A 23 -4.85 1.02 -25.08
C PRO A 23 -3.68 0.24 -24.46
N TYR A 24 -3.42 0.42 -23.17
CA TYR A 24 -2.26 -0.17 -22.46
C TYR A 24 -2.71 -1.28 -21.54
N GLY A 25 -1.87 -2.31 -21.36
CA GLY A 25 -1.99 -3.22 -20.24
C GLY A 25 -1.74 -2.45 -18.93
N GLN A 26 -2.54 -2.72 -17.90
CA GLN A 26 -2.46 -2.00 -16.64
C GLN A 26 -2.35 -2.97 -15.47
N TYR A 27 -1.56 -2.61 -14.46
CA TYR A 27 -1.61 -3.23 -13.15
C TYR A 27 -1.53 -2.16 -12.06
N TRP A 28 -2.43 -2.23 -11.10
CA TRP A 28 -2.57 -1.22 -10.06
C TRP A 28 -2.22 -1.77 -8.70
N PHE A 29 -1.23 -1.18 -8.05
CA PHE A 29 -0.97 -1.36 -6.64
C PHE A 29 -1.57 -0.19 -5.86
N VAL A 30 -2.65 -0.43 -5.12
CA VAL A 30 -3.24 0.59 -4.26
C VAL A 30 -2.86 0.31 -2.82
N THR A 31 -2.12 1.23 -2.22
CA THR A 31 -1.73 1.13 -0.82
C THR A 31 -2.86 1.66 0.05
N ILE A 32 -3.39 0.81 0.91
CA ILE A 32 -4.41 1.14 1.90
C ILE A 32 -3.92 0.62 3.24
N THR A 33 -3.76 1.53 4.19
CA THR A 33 -3.28 1.29 5.54
C THR A 33 -4.26 1.90 6.54
N PRO A 34 -4.35 1.37 7.77
CA PRO A 34 -5.32 1.87 8.75
C PRO A 34 -4.78 3.06 9.57
N TYR A 35 -3.66 3.68 9.15
CA TYR A 35 -3.06 4.78 9.88
C TYR A 35 -3.88 6.07 9.79
N GLY A 36 -3.80 6.85 10.86
CA GLY A 36 -4.39 8.17 10.94
C GLY A 36 -3.49 9.27 10.35
N ARG A 37 -3.97 10.51 10.45
CA ARG A 37 -3.28 11.70 9.96
C ARG A 37 -1.97 12.01 10.71
N ASP A 38 -1.77 11.43 11.86
CA ASP A 38 -0.53 11.47 12.63
C ASP A 38 0.64 10.80 11.89
N ILE A 39 0.36 9.77 11.08
CA ILE A 39 1.33 9.03 10.27
C ILE A 39 1.18 9.37 8.78
N GLU A 40 -0.04 9.53 8.30
CA GLU A 40 -0.39 9.79 6.90
C GLU A 40 -1.18 11.12 6.76
N PRO A 41 -0.53 12.28 6.91
CA PRO A 41 -1.20 13.56 7.08
C PRO A 41 -2.22 13.92 6.00
N ASN A 42 -1.92 13.63 4.74
CA ASN A 42 -2.71 14.06 3.59
C ASN A 42 -3.25 12.88 2.75
N VAL A 43 -3.20 11.66 3.27
CA VAL A 43 -3.89 10.53 2.63
C VAL A 43 -5.39 10.69 2.88
N PRO A 44 -6.26 10.47 1.89
CA PRO A 44 -7.70 10.41 2.14
C PRO A 44 -8.03 9.36 3.19
N ASP A 45 -9.19 9.48 3.84
CA ASP A 45 -9.61 8.48 4.82
C ASP A 45 -9.70 7.08 4.18
N MET A 46 -9.43 6.07 4.99
CA MET A 46 -9.34 4.67 4.55
C MET A 46 -10.62 4.21 3.84
N GLY A 47 -11.81 4.61 4.33
CA GLY A 47 -13.08 4.24 3.71
C GLY A 47 -13.19 4.79 2.29
N THR A 48 -12.88 6.06 2.10
CA THR A 48 -12.85 6.71 0.78
C THR A 48 -11.87 6.01 -0.17
N VAL A 49 -10.68 5.63 0.30
CA VAL A 49 -9.71 4.93 -0.55
C VAL A 49 -10.20 3.54 -0.92
N MET A 50 -10.83 2.80 0.01
CA MET A 50 -11.42 1.49 -0.28
C MET A 50 -12.58 1.57 -1.28
N ASP A 51 -13.43 2.59 -1.20
CA ASP A 51 -14.51 2.78 -2.16
C ASP A 51 -13.97 3.09 -3.57
N ASN A 52 -12.96 3.95 -3.68
CA ASN A 52 -12.28 4.20 -4.95
C ASN A 52 -11.51 2.98 -5.47
N PHE A 53 -10.99 2.14 -4.58
CA PHE A 53 -10.38 0.85 -4.94
C PHE A 53 -11.39 -0.07 -5.63
N LYS A 54 -12.60 -0.18 -5.07
CA LYS A 54 -13.67 -1.01 -5.66
C LYS A 54 -14.08 -0.51 -7.04
N ILE A 55 -14.25 0.82 -7.18
CA ILE A 55 -14.55 1.44 -8.48
C ILE A 55 -13.44 1.13 -9.49
N LEU A 56 -12.18 1.26 -9.09
CA LEU A 56 -11.04 0.95 -9.96
C LEU A 56 -11.02 -0.54 -10.34
N SER A 57 -11.27 -1.43 -9.37
CA SER A 57 -11.35 -2.87 -9.60
C SER A 57 -12.43 -3.24 -10.62
N ASP A 58 -13.62 -2.60 -10.53
CA ASP A 58 -14.70 -2.80 -11.49
C ASP A 58 -14.32 -2.36 -12.92
N ILE A 59 -13.43 -1.38 -13.05
CA ILE A 59 -12.94 -0.88 -14.34
C ILE A 59 -11.85 -1.80 -14.93
N VAL A 60 -10.84 -2.18 -14.11
CA VAL A 60 -9.63 -2.85 -14.62
C VAL A 60 -9.67 -4.38 -14.46
N GLY A 61 -10.59 -4.89 -13.67
CA GLY A 61 -10.70 -6.30 -13.30
C GLY A 61 -9.84 -6.67 -12.08
N VAL A 62 -10.30 -7.68 -11.34
CA VAL A 62 -9.69 -8.14 -10.08
C VAL A 62 -8.25 -8.65 -10.25
N ASP A 63 -7.90 -9.17 -11.43
CA ASP A 63 -6.57 -9.67 -11.78
C ASP A 63 -5.57 -8.54 -12.04
N SER A 64 -6.05 -7.32 -12.27
CA SER A 64 -5.24 -6.16 -12.63
C SER A 64 -5.06 -5.17 -11.49
N ILE A 65 -5.48 -5.52 -10.29
CA ILE A 65 -5.37 -4.68 -9.09
C ILE A 65 -4.95 -5.50 -7.87
N GLY A 66 -4.00 -4.97 -7.10
CA GLY A 66 -3.55 -5.53 -5.84
C GLY A 66 -3.64 -4.53 -4.69
N TRP A 67 -4.13 -4.97 -3.55
CA TRP A 67 -4.07 -4.21 -2.32
C TRP A 67 -2.64 -4.27 -1.75
N ARG A 68 -2.09 -3.14 -1.30
CA ARG A 68 -0.85 -3.08 -0.53
C ARG A 68 -1.15 -2.65 0.89
N TYR A 69 -0.89 -3.53 1.85
CA TYR A 69 -0.88 -3.25 3.28
C TYR A 69 0.58 -2.99 3.70
N ASP A 70 1.06 -1.78 3.41
CA ASP A 70 2.48 -1.45 3.37
C ASP A 70 2.73 0.04 3.72
N PRO A 71 3.60 0.33 4.70
CA PRO A 71 4.31 -0.61 5.57
C PRO A 71 3.53 -0.98 6.84
N ILE A 72 3.89 -2.12 7.45
CA ILE A 72 3.47 -2.49 8.80
C ILE A 72 4.50 -1.94 9.79
N LEU A 73 4.08 -1.05 10.67
CA LEU A 73 4.88 -0.56 11.78
C LEU A 73 4.27 -1.03 13.11
N VAL A 74 5.08 -1.50 14.03
CA VAL A 74 4.62 -1.96 15.35
C VAL A 74 5.15 -1.04 16.43
N ASP A 75 4.22 -0.43 17.17
CA ASP A 75 4.50 0.44 18.31
C ASP A 75 3.42 0.28 19.39
N ALA A 76 3.40 1.17 20.37
CA ALA A 76 2.44 1.10 21.48
C ALA A 76 0.98 1.33 21.05
N ALA A 77 0.74 2.07 19.97
CA ALA A 77 -0.60 2.34 19.43
C ALA A 77 -0.99 1.32 18.36
N HIS A 78 -0.04 0.83 17.61
CA HIS A 78 -0.23 -0.08 16.47
C HIS A 78 0.39 -1.44 16.81
N THR A 79 -0.28 -2.17 17.73
CA THR A 79 0.19 -3.48 18.21
C THR A 79 -0.04 -4.59 17.15
N VAL A 80 0.52 -5.77 17.39
CA VAL A 80 0.27 -6.96 16.56
C VAL A 80 -1.23 -7.25 16.46
N GLU A 81 -1.94 -7.22 17.59
CA GLU A 81 -3.37 -7.48 17.65
C GLU A 81 -4.19 -6.41 16.92
N TRP A 82 -3.76 -5.15 17.02
CA TRP A 82 -4.38 -4.05 16.30
C TRP A 82 -4.25 -4.27 14.78
N HIS A 83 -3.06 -4.60 14.28
CA HIS A 83 -2.86 -4.90 12.86
C HIS A 83 -3.72 -6.08 12.39
N ILE A 84 -3.81 -7.14 13.17
CA ILE A 84 -4.65 -8.30 12.85
C ILE A 84 -6.11 -7.89 12.72
N SER A 85 -6.63 -7.12 13.68
CA SER A 85 -8.01 -6.66 13.69
C SER A 85 -8.32 -5.74 12.51
N GLU A 86 -7.47 -4.73 12.25
CA GLU A 86 -7.68 -3.79 11.13
C GLU A 86 -7.54 -4.48 9.78
N PHE A 87 -6.56 -5.37 9.63
CA PHE A 87 -6.39 -6.13 8.39
C PHE A 87 -7.63 -7.00 8.09
N GLU A 88 -8.21 -7.66 9.08
CA GLU A 88 -9.41 -8.49 8.87
C GLU A 88 -10.60 -7.65 8.41
N LYS A 89 -10.84 -6.47 9.00
CA LYS A 89 -11.90 -5.54 8.58
C LYS A 89 -11.71 -5.09 7.13
N MET A 90 -10.48 -4.74 6.78
CA MET A 90 -10.13 -4.30 5.43
C MET A 90 -10.26 -5.43 4.42
N ALA A 91 -9.74 -6.62 4.73
CA ALA A 91 -9.85 -7.80 3.88
C ALA A 91 -11.33 -8.19 3.62
N ALA A 92 -12.16 -8.13 4.67
CA ALA A 92 -13.61 -8.35 4.53
C ALA A 92 -14.27 -7.35 3.58
N THR A 93 -13.86 -6.07 3.66
CA THR A 93 -14.39 -4.98 2.83
C THR A 93 -13.95 -5.09 1.36
N LEU A 94 -12.73 -5.56 1.11
CA LEU A 94 -12.12 -5.68 -0.22
C LEU A 94 -12.36 -7.06 -0.86
N ARG A 95 -13.08 -7.95 -0.19
CA ARG A 95 -13.42 -9.28 -0.72
C ARG A 95 -14.09 -9.18 -2.08
N GLY A 96 -13.55 -9.92 -3.07
CA GLY A 96 -14.07 -9.97 -4.43
C GLY A 96 -13.61 -8.82 -5.34
N TYR A 97 -12.86 -7.85 -4.81
CA TYR A 97 -12.31 -6.73 -5.59
C TYR A 97 -10.81 -6.89 -5.86
N THR A 98 -10.15 -7.86 -5.26
CA THR A 98 -8.74 -8.23 -5.54
C THR A 98 -8.48 -9.64 -5.04
N GLU A 99 -7.53 -10.32 -5.68
CA GLU A 99 -7.03 -11.63 -5.27
C GLU A 99 -5.65 -11.56 -4.62
N THR A 100 -5.05 -10.36 -4.58
CA THR A 100 -3.67 -10.18 -4.09
C THR A 100 -3.59 -9.09 -3.03
N CYS A 101 -2.96 -9.44 -1.90
CA CYS A 101 -2.51 -8.47 -0.91
C CYS A 101 -0.99 -8.53 -0.77
N VAL A 102 -0.31 -7.39 -0.95
CA VAL A 102 1.13 -7.25 -0.74
C VAL A 102 1.37 -6.64 0.63
N ILE A 103 2.22 -7.25 1.43
CA ILE A 103 2.62 -6.75 2.75
C ILE A 103 4.10 -6.43 2.80
N SER A 104 4.49 -5.41 3.55
CA SER A 104 5.87 -5.20 3.97
C SER A 104 5.92 -4.62 5.38
N PHE A 105 7.07 -4.77 6.03
CA PHE A 105 7.33 -4.16 7.32
C PHE A 105 8.17 -2.89 7.13
N ILE A 106 7.99 -1.95 8.05
CA ILE A 106 8.70 -0.68 7.97
C ILE A 106 10.23 -0.89 7.97
N ASP A 107 10.89 -0.23 7.02
CA ASP A 107 12.34 -0.10 6.98
C ASP A 107 12.76 1.22 7.61
N ILE A 108 13.74 1.17 8.50
CA ILE A 108 14.21 2.35 9.24
C ILE A 108 15.31 3.03 8.43
N TYR A 109 14.89 3.87 7.49
CA TYR A 109 15.79 4.78 6.77
C TYR A 109 16.05 6.05 7.61
N LYS A 110 17.12 6.76 7.35
CA LYS A 110 17.46 8.05 8.01
C LYS A 110 16.28 9.04 8.05
N LYS A 111 15.43 9.00 7.04
CA LYS A 111 14.26 9.84 6.96
C LYS A 111 13.13 9.37 7.89
N VAL A 112 12.94 8.06 8.02
CA VAL A 112 12.00 7.49 8.98
C VAL A 112 12.43 7.82 10.40
N GLU A 113 13.72 7.66 10.72
CA GLU A 113 14.29 8.05 12.03
C GLU A 113 14.01 9.53 12.37
N ARG A 114 14.06 10.41 11.37
CA ARG A 114 13.77 11.84 11.56
C ARG A 114 12.29 12.14 11.74
N ASN A 115 11.43 11.51 10.93
CA ASN A 115 10.00 11.84 10.85
C ASN A 115 9.13 11.02 11.81
N LEU A 116 9.63 9.86 12.22
CA LEU A 116 9.02 8.92 13.19
C LEU A 116 10.12 8.43 14.16
N PRO A 117 10.63 9.28 15.05
CA PRO A 117 11.76 8.92 15.92
C PRO A 117 11.45 7.75 16.85
N GLU A 118 10.19 7.50 17.14
CA GLU A 118 9.74 6.37 17.97
C GLU A 118 9.67 5.04 17.19
N ALA A 119 9.71 5.09 15.84
CA ALA A 119 9.61 3.90 15.02
C ALA A 119 10.84 3.01 15.21
N LYS A 120 10.60 1.71 15.32
CA LYS A 120 11.63 0.68 15.44
C LYS A 120 11.44 -0.38 14.39
N ALA A 121 12.52 -1.04 14.03
CA ALA A 121 12.42 -2.23 13.19
C ALA A 121 11.55 -3.28 13.89
N VAL A 122 10.58 -3.82 13.17
CA VAL A 122 9.68 -4.85 13.70
C VAL A 122 10.48 -6.10 14.02
N SER A 123 10.27 -6.68 15.20
CA SER A 123 10.98 -7.87 15.63
C SER A 123 10.72 -9.06 14.71
N ARG A 124 11.68 -9.98 14.61
CA ARG A 124 11.51 -11.20 13.83
C ARG A 124 10.30 -12.05 14.29
N GLY A 125 10.04 -12.07 15.59
CA GLY A 125 8.89 -12.75 16.18
C GLY A 125 7.57 -12.14 15.73
N ASP A 126 7.44 -10.81 15.82
CA ASP A 126 6.24 -10.10 15.40
C ASP A 126 6.01 -10.22 13.89
N LYS A 127 7.07 -10.11 13.07
CA LYS A 127 7.00 -10.34 11.62
C LYS A 127 6.43 -11.70 11.30
N PHE A 128 6.90 -12.73 11.99
CA PHE A 128 6.42 -14.10 11.80
C PHE A 128 4.96 -14.26 12.23
N THR A 129 4.60 -13.73 13.41
CA THR A 129 3.24 -13.81 13.95
C THR A 129 2.24 -13.08 13.05
N ILE A 130 2.54 -11.83 12.71
CA ILE A 130 1.70 -11.03 11.81
C ILE A 130 1.58 -11.73 10.45
N GLY A 131 2.69 -12.06 9.82
CA GLY A 131 2.69 -12.66 8.48
C GLY A 131 1.84 -13.93 8.43
N LYS A 132 1.99 -14.83 9.41
CA LYS A 132 1.20 -16.07 9.49
C LYS A 132 -0.30 -15.77 9.57
N VAL A 133 -0.71 -14.90 10.50
CA VAL A 133 -2.14 -14.62 10.72
C VAL A 133 -2.74 -13.85 9.55
N LEU A 134 -2.01 -12.90 8.96
CA LEU A 134 -2.51 -12.18 7.79
C LEU A 134 -2.70 -13.10 6.57
N ILE A 135 -1.86 -14.13 6.38
CA ILE A 135 -2.05 -15.14 5.34
C ILE A 135 -3.36 -15.93 5.57
N GLU A 136 -3.63 -16.35 6.81
CA GLU A 136 -4.86 -17.08 7.15
C GLU A 136 -6.11 -16.20 6.94
N ILE A 137 -6.06 -14.94 7.36
CA ILE A 137 -7.16 -13.99 7.16
C ILE A 137 -7.38 -13.72 5.66
N ALA A 138 -6.35 -13.42 4.91
CA ALA A 138 -6.45 -13.14 3.48
C ALA A 138 -7.07 -14.32 2.72
N ALA A 139 -6.63 -15.54 3.01
CA ALA A 139 -7.18 -16.76 2.43
C ALA A 139 -8.70 -16.92 2.71
N LYS A 140 -9.16 -16.58 3.92
CA LYS A 140 -10.58 -16.58 4.30
C LYS A 140 -11.42 -15.66 3.40
N TYR A 141 -10.83 -14.58 2.90
CA TYR A 141 -11.48 -13.59 2.04
C TYR A 141 -11.11 -13.71 0.55
N GLY A 142 -10.47 -14.83 0.15
CA GLY A 142 -10.15 -15.12 -1.25
C GLY A 142 -8.92 -14.40 -1.79
N MET A 143 -8.02 -13.95 -0.89
CA MET A 143 -6.80 -13.26 -1.27
C MET A 143 -5.55 -14.06 -0.94
N THR A 144 -4.50 -13.88 -1.74
CA THR A 144 -3.15 -14.39 -1.50
C THR A 144 -2.25 -13.28 -1.00
N VAL A 145 -1.61 -13.47 0.16
CA VAL A 145 -0.58 -12.54 0.67
C VAL A 145 0.74 -12.78 -0.03
N ARG A 146 1.40 -11.71 -0.46
CA ARG A 146 2.75 -11.71 -1.05
C ARG A 146 3.64 -10.73 -0.31
N PRO A 147 4.93 -11.05 -0.11
CA PRO A 147 5.88 -10.06 0.41
C PRO A 147 6.18 -8.98 -0.65
N CYS A 148 6.42 -7.76 -0.20
CA CYS A 148 6.97 -6.71 -1.07
C CYS A 148 8.47 -6.99 -1.29
N ALA A 149 8.92 -6.97 -2.53
CA ALA A 149 10.31 -6.81 -2.96
C ALA A 149 11.29 -7.98 -2.88
N GLU A 150 11.05 -9.10 -2.25
CA GLU A 150 11.99 -10.21 -2.41
C GLU A 150 11.66 -11.01 -3.69
N GLY A 151 12.27 -10.61 -4.81
CA GLY A 151 12.22 -11.34 -6.09
C GLY A 151 11.39 -10.71 -7.20
N ASN A 152 10.62 -9.67 -6.96
CA ASN A 152 9.91 -8.94 -8.01
C ASN A 152 10.72 -7.70 -8.45
N ASN A 153 11.85 -7.93 -9.11
CA ASN A 153 12.60 -6.86 -9.78
C ASN A 153 11.83 -6.36 -11.01
N LEU A 154 10.67 -5.74 -10.82
CA LEU A 154 10.02 -4.95 -11.89
C LEU A 154 10.99 -3.90 -12.43
N ALA A 155 11.88 -3.36 -11.57
CA ALA A 155 12.98 -2.50 -11.96
C ALA A 155 13.97 -3.14 -12.94
N ALA A 156 14.09 -4.46 -13.00
CA ALA A 156 14.94 -5.15 -13.98
C ALA A 156 14.30 -5.22 -15.39
N TYR A 157 12.99 -5.00 -15.49
CA TYR A 157 12.22 -5.14 -16.73
C TYR A 157 11.46 -3.88 -17.13
N GLY A 158 11.53 -2.81 -16.34
CA GLY A 158 10.79 -1.58 -16.57
C GLY A 158 11.61 -0.33 -16.35
N VAL A 159 11.09 0.79 -16.83
CA VAL A 159 11.61 2.13 -16.55
C VAL A 159 10.71 2.78 -15.51
N ASP A 160 11.30 3.21 -14.39
CA ASP A 160 10.59 4.04 -13.41
C ASP A 160 10.43 5.46 -13.98
N ILE A 161 9.18 5.87 -14.19
CA ILE A 161 8.83 7.22 -14.66
C ILE A 161 8.38 8.13 -13.52
N GLY A 162 8.42 7.64 -12.28
CA GLY A 162 8.12 8.41 -11.08
C GLY A 162 9.16 9.50 -10.81
N ALA A 163 8.74 10.56 -10.13
CA ALA A 163 9.63 11.61 -9.66
C ALA A 163 9.61 11.71 -8.13
N TYR A 164 10.80 11.82 -7.53
CA TYR A 164 10.93 12.05 -6.09
C TYR A 164 10.44 13.46 -5.73
N ASP A 165 10.04 13.64 -4.47
CA ASP A 165 9.57 14.92 -3.90
C ASP A 165 8.37 15.54 -4.63
N THR A 166 7.49 14.71 -5.21
CA THR A 166 6.26 15.16 -5.91
C THR A 166 4.96 14.70 -5.23
N CYS A 167 5.04 13.81 -4.24
CA CYS A 167 3.84 13.25 -3.61
C CYS A 167 3.37 14.11 -2.44
N GLY A 168 2.18 14.71 -2.58
CA GLY A 168 1.54 15.56 -1.56
C GLY A 168 0.97 14.83 -0.35
N HIS A 169 1.01 13.49 -0.29
CA HIS A 169 0.49 12.73 0.85
C HIS A 169 1.34 12.87 2.11
N LEU A 170 2.63 13.13 1.98
CA LEU A 170 3.58 13.42 3.07
C LEU A 170 3.65 12.35 4.15
N CYS A 171 3.43 11.08 3.81
CA CYS A 171 3.53 9.97 4.75
C CYS A 171 4.89 9.98 5.44
N LYS A 172 4.90 9.90 6.76
CA LYS A 172 6.13 10.03 7.57
C LYS A 172 7.18 8.95 7.30
N TYR A 173 6.74 7.77 6.85
CA TYR A 173 7.60 6.64 6.49
C TYR A 173 8.03 6.63 5.01
N CYS A 174 7.57 7.58 4.19
CA CYS A 174 7.80 7.55 2.74
C CYS A 174 9.26 7.80 2.39
N TYR A 175 9.87 6.92 1.60
CA TYR A 175 11.25 7.10 1.11
C TYR A 175 11.34 8.06 -0.08
N ALA A 176 10.25 8.27 -0.81
CA ALA A 176 10.24 9.03 -2.06
C ALA A 176 10.20 10.56 -1.86
N ASN A 177 9.84 11.05 -0.68
CA ASN A 177 9.88 12.48 -0.37
C ASN A 177 11.02 12.78 0.60
N ALA A 178 12.06 13.49 0.17
CA ALA A 178 13.21 13.81 1.01
C ALA A 178 12.91 14.93 2.02
N ASP A 179 12.15 15.94 1.61
CA ASP A 179 11.74 17.07 2.47
C ASP A 179 10.31 17.52 2.09
N VAL A 180 9.50 17.77 3.11
CA VAL A 180 8.12 18.27 2.92
C VAL A 180 8.09 19.63 2.23
N ASN A 181 9.15 20.45 2.39
CA ASN A 181 9.26 21.76 1.77
C ASN A 181 9.63 21.71 0.28
N LEU A 182 10.06 20.54 -0.22
CA LEU A 182 10.39 20.33 -1.64
C LEU A 182 9.21 19.85 -2.46
N VAL A 183 8.16 19.37 -1.81
CA VAL A 183 6.93 18.91 -2.49
C VAL A 183 6.19 20.11 -3.05
N LYS A 184 6.08 20.17 -4.36
CA LYS A 184 5.43 21.24 -5.12
C LYS A 184 4.00 20.87 -5.49
#